data_6033c3036932b53bc4cc3b7d9b4f35cd
#
_entry.id   6033c3036932b53bc4cc3b7d9b4f35cd
#
_cell.length_a   1.000
_cell.length_b   1.000
_cell.length_c   1.000
_cell.angle_alpha   90.00
_cell.angle_beta   90.00
_cell.angle_gamma   90.00
#
_symmetry.space_group_name_H-M   'P 1'
#
loop_
_entity.id
_entity.type
_entity.pdbx_description
1 polymer ?
#
loop_
_entity_poly.entity_id
_entity_poly.type
_entity_poly.pdbx_seq_one_letter_code
_entity_poly.pdbx_strand_id
1 'polypeptide(L)'
;MRIWLFKTEPDAFSLDDLQDAPDGTSGWDGVRNYQARNRLRDEVSNGDRVLIYHSSCKVPAIVGEAEVVSDAYPDPTQFSAGHPGEDSRSRPDQPRWYQVDVRYHRHFPQPLSLATIRDHAEFADMELVTRPRLSIQQITDRQYQQILALCGADEPRSATGAA
;
A
#
# COMPACT_ATOMS: atom_id res chain seq x y z
N MET A 1 -13.30 7.10 4.77
CA MET A 1 -12.11 6.24 4.68
C MET A 1 -12.07 5.60 3.30
N ARG A 2 -10.96 5.75 2.63
CA ARG A 2 -10.70 5.06 1.36
C ARG A 2 -9.81 3.85 1.60
N ILE A 3 -9.81 2.95 0.62
CA ILE A 3 -9.00 1.73 0.65
C ILE A 3 -8.05 1.77 -0.54
N TRP A 4 -6.78 1.51 -0.25
CA TRP A 4 -5.69 1.54 -1.22
C TRP A 4 -4.97 0.20 -1.25
N LEU A 5 -4.26 -0.05 -2.33
CA LEU A 5 -3.27 -1.12 -2.41
C LEU A 5 -1.92 -0.48 -2.68
N PHE A 6 -0.96 -0.75 -1.79
CA PHE A 6 0.42 -0.28 -1.94
C PHE A 6 1.30 -1.46 -2.26
N LYS A 7 2.09 -1.34 -3.31
CA LYS A 7 3.04 -2.39 -3.71
C LYS A 7 4.40 -2.15 -3.09
N THR A 8 5.02 -3.23 -2.65
CA THR A 8 6.41 -3.22 -2.19
C THR A 8 7.09 -4.52 -2.59
N GLU A 9 8.39 -4.46 -2.86
CA GLU A 9 9.20 -5.65 -3.06
C GLU A 9 9.62 -6.18 -1.69
N PRO A 10 9.30 -7.45 -1.34
CA PRO A 10 9.55 -7.95 0.01
C PRO A 10 11.04 -8.00 0.38
N ASP A 11 11.95 -8.11 -0.61
CA ASP A 11 13.38 -8.06 -0.35
C ASP A 11 13.85 -6.66 0.06
N ALA A 12 13.13 -5.62 -0.36
CA ALA A 12 13.42 -4.24 0.03
C ALA A 12 12.71 -3.86 1.32
N PHE A 13 11.40 -4.10 1.38
CA PHE A 13 10.59 -3.79 2.56
C PHE A 13 9.32 -4.62 2.56
N SER A 14 9.25 -5.62 3.44
CA SER A 14 8.12 -6.53 3.54
C SER A 14 7.10 -6.08 4.59
N LEU A 15 5.93 -6.74 4.62
CA LEU A 15 4.96 -6.55 5.69
C LEU A 15 5.55 -6.94 7.06
N ASP A 16 6.41 -7.96 7.09
CA ASP A 16 7.14 -8.33 8.32
C ASP A 16 8.06 -7.19 8.78
N ASP A 17 8.74 -6.54 7.85
CA ASP A 17 9.58 -5.38 8.16
C ASP A 17 8.76 -4.23 8.72
N LEU A 18 7.56 -4.01 8.19
CA LEU A 18 6.66 -2.98 8.72
C LEU A 18 6.22 -3.32 10.14
N GLN A 19 5.86 -4.59 10.38
CA GLN A 19 5.47 -5.05 11.71
C GLN A 19 6.59 -4.82 12.73
N ASP A 20 7.84 -5.05 12.32
CA ASP A 20 9.02 -4.94 13.16
C ASP A 20 9.56 -3.51 13.29
N ALA A 21 9.04 -2.57 12.50
CA ALA A 21 9.43 -1.18 12.58
C ALA A 21 9.01 -0.56 13.93
N PRO A 22 9.68 0.52 14.38
CA PRO A 22 9.28 1.19 15.61
C PRO A 22 7.80 1.57 15.58
N ASP A 23 7.04 1.12 16.57
CA ASP A 23 5.59 1.34 16.65
C ASP A 23 4.80 0.73 15.48
N GLY A 24 5.40 -0.23 14.76
CA GLY A 24 4.81 -0.80 13.55
C GLY A 24 4.61 0.22 12.44
N THR A 25 5.34 1.32 12.45
CA THR A 25 5.10 2.48 11.59
C THR A 25 6.33 2.82 10.77
N SER A 26 6.12 3.15 9.51
CA SER A 26 7.19 3.57 8.61
C SER A 26 6.66 4.55 7.58
N GLY A 27 7.51 5.48 7.15
CA GLY A 27 7.25 6.27 5.96
C GLY A 27 7.27 5.37 4.73
N TRP A 28 6.28 5.54 3.86
CA TRP A 28 6.19 4.76 2.62
C TRP A 28 6.92 5.50 1.50
N ASP A 29 8.23 5.38 1.49
CA ASP A 29 9.13 6.12 0.60
C ASP A 29 9.29 5.42 -0.77
N GLY A 30 10.03 6.07 -1.64
CA GLY A 30 10.50 5.45 -2.87
C GLY A 30 9.51 5.43 -4.03
N VAL A 31 8.34 6.04 -3.89
CA VAL A 31 7.38 6.14 -4.99
C VAL A 31 7.91 7.13 -6.02
N ARG A 32 8.18 6.66 -7.25
CA ARG A 32 8.83 7.46 -8.31
C ARG A 32 8.04 7.45 -9.62
N ASN A 33 6.73 7.25 -9.55
CA ASN A 33 5.81 7.39 -10.66
C ASN A 33 4.90 8.58 -10.36
N TYR A 34 4.71 9.48 -11.30
CA TYR A 34 3.96 10.71 -11.06
C TYR A 34 2.49 10.47 -10.75
N GLN A 35 1.86 9.48 -11.39
CA GLN A 35 0.46 9.16 -11.09
C GLN A 35 0.31 8.62 -9.66
N ALA A 36 1.20 7.74 -9.24
CA ALA A 36 1.21 7.22 -7.86
C ALA A 36 1.51 8.33 -6.86
N ARG A 37 2.48 9.21 -7.18
CA ARG A 37 2.79 10.39 -6.37
C ARG A 37 1.58 11.29 -6.19
N ASN A 38 0.85 11.55 -7.28
CA ASN A 38 -0.34 12.41 -7.23
C ASN A 38 -1.41 11.82 -6.31
N ARG A 39 -1.59 10.51 -6.33
CA ARG A 39 -2.51 9.84 -5.42
C ARG A 39 -2.08 9.97 -3.96
N LEU A 40 -0.79 9.74 -3.67
CA LEU A 40 -0.26 9.92 -2.31
C LEU A 40 -0.44 11.35 -1.82
N ARG A 41 -0.12 12.32 -2.65
CA ARG A 41 -0.15 13.73 -2.28
C ARG A 41 -1.57 14.26 -2.13
N ASP A 42 -2.46 13.90 -3.07
CA ASP A 42 -3.75 14.58 -3.25
C ASP A 42 -4.95 13.77 -2.80
N GLU A 43 -4.87 12.45 -2.70
CA GLU A 43 -6.04 11.58 -2.49
C GLU A 43 -5.94 10.70 -1.26
N VAL A 44 -4.75 10.19 -0.93
CA VAL A 44 -4.53 9.37 0.26
C VAL A 44 -4.59 10.26 1.50
N SER A 45 -5.36 9.83 2.49
CA SER A 45 -5.60 10.62 3.70
C SER A 45 -5.31 9.81 4.96
N ASN A 46 -4.96 10.50 6.02
CA ASN A 46 -4.82 9.90 7.35
C ASN A 46 -6.12 9.15 7.70
N GLY A 47 -6.00 7.92 8.15
CA GLY A 47 -7.12 7.05 8.47
C GLY A 47 -7.52 6.10 7.35
N ASP A 48 -6.97 6.24 6.16
CA ASP A 48 -7.25 5.33 5.05
C ASP A 48 -6.65 3.95 5.31
N ARG A 49 -7.29 2.91 4.77
CA ARG A 49 -6.82 1.53 4.87
C ARG A 49 -5.93 1.20 3.67
N VAL A 50 -4.91 0.39 3.91
CA VAL A 50 -3.94 0.00 2.88
C VAL A 50 -3.81 -1.50 2.85
N LEU A 51 -4.07 -2.10 1.70
CA LEU A 51 -3.70 -3.49 1.43
C LEU A 51 -2.24 -3.51 1.00
N ILE A 52 -1.43 -4.35 1.63
CA ILE A 52 -0.01 -4.49 1.30
C ILE A 52 0.15 -5.64 0.31
N TYR A 53 0.75 -5.33 -0.84
CA TYR A 53 0.98 -6.27 -1.93
C TYR A 53 2.49 -6.46 -2.13
N HIS A 54 2.94 -7.70 -2.05
CA HIS A 54 4.32 -8.07 -2.36
C HIS A 54 4.46 -8.29 -3.86
N SER A 55 5.29 -7.49 -4.51
CA SER A 55 5.58 -7.56 -5.95
C SER A 55 7.00 -8.07 -6.20
N SER A 56 7.30 -8.43 -7.45
CA SER A 56 8.65 -8.81 -7.89
C SER A 56 9.26 -9.93 -7.02
N CYS A 57 8.46 -10.93 -6.70
CA CYS A 57 8.86 -12.05 -5.87
C CYS A 57 8.26 -13.35 -6.42
N LYS A 58 8.60 -14.47 -5.79
CA LYS A 58 8.21 -15.80 -6.28
C LYS A 58 6.70 -15.94 -6.41
N VAL A 59 5.93 -15.46 -5.42
CA VAL A 59 4.46 -15.49 -5.44
C VAL A 59 3.94 -14.09 -5.12
N PRO A 60 3.72 -13.24 -6.13
CA PRO A 60 3.12 -11.93 -5.88
C PRO A 60 1.73 -12.08 -5.27
N ALA A 61 1.45 -11.38 -4.19
CA ALA A 61 0.22 -11.55 -3.42
C ALA A 61 -0.10 -10.35 -2.53
N ILE A 62 -1.40 -10.17 -2.23
CA ILE A 62 -1.85 -9.33 -1.12
C ILE A 62 -1.63 -10.14 0.15
N VAL A 63 -0.84 -9.61 1.07
CA VAL A 63 -0.37 -10.37 2.24
C VAL A 63 -0.94 -9.90 3.57
N GLY A 64 -1.49 -8.69 3.61
CA GLY A 64 -2.04 -8.14 4.84
C GLY A 64 -2.48 -6.70 4.64
N GLU A 65 -2.65 -6.01 5.75
CA GLU A 65 -3.09 -4.61 5.69
C GLU A 65 -2.47 -3.73 6.74
N ALA A 66 -2.47 -2.44 6.44
CA ALA A 66 -1.96 -1.36 7.27
C ALA A 66 -2.94 -0.19 7.25
N GLU A 67 -2.63 0.86 7.98
CA GLU A 67 -3.42 2.08 8.07
C GLU A 67 -2.54 3.29 7.80
N VAL A 68 -3.04 4.26 7.06
CA VAL A 68 -2.36 5.55 6.86
C VAL A 68 -2.49 6.36 8.15
N VAL A 69 -1.37 6.78 8.72
CA VAL A 69 -1.33 7.48 10.02
C VAL A 69 -0.73 8.88 9.93
N SER A 70 -0.60 9.42 8.74
CA SER A 70 -0.18 10.81 8.52
C SER A 70 -0.80 11.37 7.27
N ASP A 71 -0.75 12.69 7.13
CA ASP A 71 -0.96 13.33 5.84
C ASP A 71 0.31 13.18 4.98
N ALA A 72 0.20 13.44 3.68
CA ALA A 72 1.34 13.36 2.79
C ALA A 72 2.36 14.47 3.10
N TYR A 73 3.63 14.13 2.98
CA TYR A 73 4.74 15.06 3.16
C TYR A 73 5.88 14.67 2.21
N PRO A 74 6.85 15.57 1.96
CA PRO A 74 7.93 15.25 1.04
C PRO A 74 8.73 14.03 1.50
N ASP A 75 8.98 13.11 0.56
CA ASP A 75 9.81 11.94 0.79
C ASP A 75 11.27 12.39 0.97
N PRO A 76 11.88 12.19 2.16
CA PRO A 76 13.23 12.69 2.43
C PRO A 76 14.30 11.97 1.64
N THR A 77 14.05 10.75 1.15
CA THR A 77 15.06 9.98 0.42
C THR A 77 15.43 10.61 -0.91
N GLN A 78 14.55 11.47 -1.48
CA GLN A 78 14.84 12.18 -2.72
C GLN A 78 16.02 13.17 -2.59
N PHE A 79 16.33 13.58 -1.36
CA PHE A 79 17.43 14.52 -1.06
C PHE A 79 18.65 13.85 -0.47
N SER A 80 18.62 12.53 -0.28
CA SER A 80 19.68 11.78 0.40
C SER A 80 20.72 11.32 -0.62
N ALA A 81 21.89 11.99 -0.61
CA ALA A 81 23.00 11.66 -1.51
C ALA A 81 23.40 10.18 -1.39
N GLY A 82 23.46 9.49 -2.52
CA GLY A 82 23.83 8.08 -2.59
C GLY A 82 22.70 7.11 -2.26
N HIS A 83 21.54 7.60 -1.83
CA HIS A 83 20.39 6.74 -1.57
C HIS A 83 19.72 6.33 -2.91
N PRO A 84 19.23 5.07 -3.05
CA PRO A 84 18.54 4.65 -4.28
C PRO A 84 17.37 5.53 -4.69
N GLY A 85 16.74 6.22 -3.75
CA GLY A 85 15.63 7.14 -4.00
C GLY A 85 16.05 8.57 -4.35
N GLU A 86 17.36 8.87 -4.37
CA GLU A 86 17.85 10.21 -4.66
C GLU A 86 17.38 10.70 -6.04
N ASP A 87 16.83 11.92 -6.09
CA ASP A 87 16.50 12.60 -7.34
C ASP A 87 17.17 13.98 -7.34
N SER A 88 18.25 14.11 -8.08
CA SER A 88 19.03 15.36 -8.16
C SER A 88 18.24 16.54 -8.74
N ARG A 89 17.13 16.27 -9.43
CA ARG A 89 16.26 17.31 -9.99
C ARG A 89 15.21 17.80 -9.00
N SER A 90 15.02 17.08 -7.88
CA SER A 90 14.10 17.52 -6.84
C SER A 90 14.79 18.49 -5.89
N ARG A 91 14.04 19.48 -5.41
CA ARG A 91 14.55 20.54 -4.54
C ARG A 91 13.70 20.64 -3.29
N PRO A 92 14.31 20.93 -2.11
CA PRO A 92 13.53 21.07 -0.87
C PRO A 92 12.42 22.11 -0.93
N ASP A 93 12.59 23.17 -1.75
CA ASP A 93 11.57 24.20 -1.95
C ASP A 93 10.52 23.84 -3.02
N GLN A 94 10.79 22.81 -3.83
CA GLN A 94 9.88 22.26 -4.83
C GLN A 94 10.05 20.73 -4.90
N PRO A 95 9.61 20.00 -3.87
CA PRO A 95 9.77 18.55 -3.86
C PRO A 95 8.88 17.88 -4.91
N ARG A 96 9.42 16.87 -5.59
CA ARG A 96 8.69 16.08 -6.58
C ARG A 96 7.97 14.90 -5.98
N TRP A 97 8.54 14.32 -4.93
CA TRP A 97 8.13 13.03 -4.41
C TRP A 97 7.60 13.16 -2.98
N TYR A 98 6.52 12.42 -2.73
CA TYR A 98 5.80 12.48 -1.47
C TYR A 98 5.65 11.09 -0.88
N GLN A 99 5.42 11.03 0.42
CA GLN A 99 5.13 9.80 1.14
C GLN A 99 4.07 10.06 2.20
N VAL A 100 3.52 8.98 2.73
CA VAL A 100 2.70 8.96 3.92
C VAL A 100 3.29 7.97 4.90
N ASP A 101 3.00 8.12 6.18
CA ASP A 101 3.32 7.09 7.16
C ASP A 101 2.21 6.06 7.19
N VAL A 102 2.61 4.79 7.27
CA VAL A 102 1.68 3.67 7.39
C VAL A 102 2.03 2.88 8.65
N ARG A 103 1.00 2.36 9.30
CA ARG A 103 1.16 1.53 10.49
C ARG A 103 0.59 0.15 10.24
N TYR A 104 1.35 -0.87 10.62
CA TYR A 104 0.97 -2.27 10.52
C TYR A 104 -0.37 -2.52 11.23
N HIS A 105 -1.25 -3.27 10.57
CA HIS A 105 -2.50 -3.73 11.19
C HIS A 105 -2.52 -5.24 11.38
N ARG A 106 -2.34 -6.01 10.29
CA ARG A 106 -2.33 -7.48 10.38
C ARG A 106 -1.81 -8.14 9.12
N HIS A 107 -1.30 -9.36 9.27
CA HIS A 107 -1.14 -10.30 8.18
C HIS A 107 -2.46 -11.01 7.93
N PHE A 108 -2.74 -11.34 6.69
CA PHE A 108 -3.91 -12.16 6.37
C PHE A 108 -3.59 -13.66 6.60
N PRO A 109 -4.56 -14.45 7.11
CA PRO A 109 -4.36 -15.90 7.29
C PRO A 109 -3.96 -16.60 5.98
N GLN A 110 -4.55 -16.18 4.86
CA GLN A 110 -4.26 -16.71 3.53
C GLN A 110 -3.94 -15.56 2.59
N PRO A 111 -2.68 -15.38 2.18
CA PRO A 111 -2.35 -14.40 1.16
C PRO A 111 -3.13 -14.66 -0.12
N LEU A 112 -3.54 -13.59 -0.80
CA LEU A 112 -4.28 -13.69 -2.07
C LEU A 112 -3.32 -13.43 -3.21
N SER A 113 -2.95 -14.49 -3.95
CA SER A 113 -1.98 -14.37 -5.04
C SER A 113 -2.56 -13.64 -6.25
N LEU A 114 -1.67 -13.02 -7.02
CA LEU A 114 -2.03 -12.39 -8.29
C LEU A 114 -2.66 -13.40 -9.24
N ALA A 115 -2.14 -14.64 -9.29
CA ALA A 115 -2.69 -15.69 -10.13
C ALA A 115 -4.16 -15.97 -9.80
N THR A 116 -4.49 -16.06 -8.50
CA THR A 116 -5.87 -16.26 -8.05
C THR A 116 -6.75 -15.06 -8.39
N ILE A 117 -6.24 -13.85 -8.21
CA ILE A 117 -6.98 -12.62 -8.55
C ILE A 117 -7.35 -12.62 -10.04
N ARG A 118 -6.41 -12.99 -10.91
CA ARG A 118 -6.65 -13.04 -12.37
C ARG A 118 -7.69 -14.08 -12.77
N ASP A 119 -7.85 -15.13 -11.98
CA ASP A 119 -8.83 -16.19 -12.25
C ASP A 119 -10.25 -15.82 -11.80
N HIS A 120 -10.43 -14.75 -11.03
CA HIS A 120 -11.73 -14.32 -10.55
C HIS A 120 -12.29 -13.19 -11.42
N ALA A 121 -13.43 -13.45 -12.06
CA ALA A 121 -14.09 -12.48 -12.94
C ALA A 121 -14.45 -11.17 -12.24
N GLU A 122 -14.79 -11.23 -10.95
CA GLU A 122 -15.13 -10.05 -10.15
C GLU A 122 -13.96 -9.08 -9.93
N PHE A 123 -12.72 -9.51 -10.20
CA PHE A 123 -11.53 -8.65 -10.11
C PHE A 123 -11.04 -8.15 -11.47
N ALA A 124 -11.78 -8.41 -12.55
CA ALA A 124 -11.34 -8.07 -13.90
C ALA A 124 -11.07 -6.57 -14.09
N ASP A 125 -11.77 -5.70 -13.38
CA ASP A 125 -11.63 -4.25 -13.44
C ASP A 125 -10.71 -3.69 -12.33
N MET A 126 -10.17 -4.54 -11.48
CA MET A 126 -9.25 -4.13 -10.42
C MET A 126 -7.98 -3.53 -11.03
N GLU A 127 -7.50 -2.42 -10.48
CA GLU A 127 -6.30 -1.76 -11.02
C GLU A 127 -5.05 -2.65 -10.99
N LEU A 128 -4.98 -3.59 -10.07
CA LEU A 128 -3.90 -4.59 -10.05
C LEU A 128 -3.83 -5.38 -11.37
N VAL A 129 -4.97 -5.62 -12.01
CA VAL A 129 -5.07 -6.33 -13.29
C VAL A 129 -4.93 -5.37 -14.48
N THR A 130 -5.61 -4.21 -14.41
CA THR A 130 -5.70 -3.28 -15.55
C THR A 130 -4.54 -2.28 -15.61
N ARG A 131 -3.87 -2.02 -14.48
CA ARG A 131 -2.76 -1.06 -14.36
C ARG A 131 -1.60 -1.69 -13.59
N PRO A 132 -0.97 -2.73 -14.13
CA PRO A 132 0.00 -3.55 -13.36
C PRO A 132 1.27 -2.80 -12.93
N ARG A 133 1.56 -1.64 -13.52
CA ARG A 133 2.76 -0.85 -13.17
C ARG A 133 2.50 0.25 -12.14
N LEU A 134 1.24 0.48 -11.80
CA LEU A 134 0.88 1.50 -10.81
C LEU A 134 1.05 0.95 -9.41
N SER A 135 1.86 1.59 -8.59
CA SER A 135 2.22 1.10 -7.25
C SER A 135 1.29 1.57 -6.13
N ILE A 136 0.46 2.57 -6.40
CA ILE A 136 -0.55 3.09 -5.47
C ILE A 136 -1.89 3.00 -6.19
N GLN A 137 -2.71 2.04 -5.78
CA GLN A 137 -3.94 1.70 -6.48
C GLN A 137 -5.16 1.91 -5.59
N GLN A 138 -6.27 2.31 -6.21
CA GLN A 138 -7.56 2.39 -5.52
C GLN A 138 -8.21 1.01 -5.45
N ILE A 139 -8.85 0.74 -4.32
CA ILE A 139 -9.64 -0.48 -4.08
C ILE A 139 -11.05 -0.05 -3.73
N THR A 140 -12.05 -0.62 -4.42
CA THR A 140 -13.45 -0.35 -4.08
C THR A 140 -13.84 -1.10 -2.80
N ASP A 141 -14.87 -0.63 -2.12
CA ASP A 141 -15.39 -1.31 -0.94
C ASP A 141 -15.77 -2.75 -1.25
N ARG A 142 -16.38 -3.00 -2.40
CA ARG A 142 -16.76 -4.33 -2.84
C ARG A 142 -15.55 -5.23 -3.04
N GLN A 143 -14.51 -4.72 -3.72
CA GLN A 143 -13.26 -5.46 -3.91
C GLN A 143 -12.63 -5.80 -2.57
N TYR A 144 -12.60 -4.84 -1.64
CA TYR A 144 -12.05 -5.05 -0.31
C TYR A 144 -12.77 -6.18 0.43
N GLN A 145 -14.11 -6.18 0.44
CA GLN A 145 -14.88 -7.25 1.09
C GLN A 145 -14.59 -8.61 0.48
N GLN A 146 -14.50 -8.69 -0.84
CA GLN A 146 -14.17 -9.93 -1.55
C GLN A 146 -12.76 -10.41 -1.21
N ILE A 147 -11.79 -9.49 -1.16
CA ILE A 147 -10.41 -9.81 -0.80
C ILE A 147 -10.34 -10.36 0.62
N LEU A 148 -11.00 -9.70 1.58
CA LEU A 148 -11.01 -10.17 2.97
C LEU A 148 -11.60 -11.58 3.08
N ALA A 149 -12.69 -11.84 2.38
CA ALA A 149 -13.32 -13.16 2.38
C ALA A 149 -12.36 -14.24 1.86
N LEU A 150 -11.67 -13.98 0.75
CA LEU A 150 -10.71 -14.92 0.16
C LEU A 150 -9.46 -15.11 1.01
N CYS A 151 -9.08 -14.09 1.77
CA CYS A 151 -7.93 -14.15 2.68
C CYS A 151 -8.25 -14.76 4.04
N GLY A 152 -9.50 -15.14 4.28
CA GLY A 152 -9.94 -15.62 5.59
C GLY A 152 -9.87 -14.55 6.67
N ALA A 153 -10.03 -13.29 6.28
CA ALA A 153 -9.83 -12.13 7.15
C ALA A 153 -11.08 -11.26 7.14
N ASP A 154 -12.09 -11.67 7.86
CA ASP A 154 -13.29 -10.85 7.98
C ASP A 154 -12.96 -9.48 8.58
N GLU A 155 -13.67 -8.47 8.12
CA GLU A 155 -13.54 -7.15 8.71
C GLU A 155 -13.90 -7.23 10.19
N PRO A 156 -13.04 -6.70 11.10
CA PRO A 156 -13.36 -6.72 12.52
C PRO A 156 -14.68 -5.98 12.72
N ARG A 157 -15.68 -6.65 13.27
CA ARG A 157 -16.92 -5.97 13.65
C ARG A 157 -16.56 -4.86 14.62
N SER A 158 -17.08 -3.67 14.37
CA SER A 158 -16.94 -2.61 15.36
C SER A 158 -17.53 -3.10 16.68
N ALA A 159 -16.98 -2.63 17.80
CA ALA A 159 -17.51 -2.99 19.13
C ALA A 159 -19.02 -2.70 19.24
N THR A 160 -19.51 -1.73 18.51
CA THR A 160 -20.94 -1.40 18.43
C THR A 160 -21.73 -2.38 17.61
N GLY A 161 -21.13 -3.04 16.62
CA GLY A 161 -21.79 -4.06 15.82
C GLY A 161 -21.94 -5.38 16.55
N ALA A 162 -21.24 -5.57 17.64
CA ALA A 162 -21.31 -6.77 18.45
C ALA A 162 -22.39 -6.71 19.53
N ALA A 163 -23.01 -5.59 19.69
CA ALA A 163 -24.05 -5.39 20.70
C ALA A 163 -25.41 -5.91 20.22
#